data_029123ff22ae72d5009cad577e10dcac
#
_entry.id   029123ff22ae72d5009cad577e10dcac
#
_cell.length_a   1.000
_cell.length_b   1.000
_cell.length_c   1.000
_cell.angle_alpha   90.00
_cell.angle_beta   90.00
_cell.angle_gamma   90.00
#
_symmetry.space_group_name_H-M   'P 1'
#
loop_
_entity.id
_entity.type
_entity.pdbx_description
1 polymer ?
#
loop_
_entity_poly.entity_id
_entity_poly.type
_entity_poly.pdbx_seq_one_letter_code
_entity_poly.pdbx_strand_id
1 'polypeptide(L)'
;MKLEYTTDVCGNEILQDETGQHQVMMAWEKPYMEKCIEYLEPRGSVLEIGFGLGYSAEKLCSYENVTEYTVVECCPEVWRKFESFKEELCLKRPDLKVNIIKGRWEDVLSEGGLFDSVFFDDYNGSVTHESQNRFNKFLYQLLVNQHTHIGTKICCYSTGHTEYTISGLDQVSHEYIIDVPQYCNYAKGDKMYIPIIKQTKEYIGDTLLKELKEKLLYPQNETTETQKKFQEQVVKAKAYFDKPKSIYCNLMIIDNFYTNAKETRDYILTQEFKVRGNYPGQRTTSRANQHLKEMIEGYIQHFAGKIIDWPMPDDGRNNNDTYNGAFQYTTSRDRTWIHNDGWNNWAGVLYLTPNAPVNSGTGIYRFKDGTRTVDEAEARGNKKIIDENSQDYTKWELVDKVGNVFNRLVLFNSKQYHASMDYFGTNKENGRLFQVFFFSTEK
;
A
#
# COMPACT_ATOMS: atom_id res chain seq x y z
N MET A 1 11.36 -8.09 -7.47
CA MET A 1 12.71 -7.51 -7.57
C MET A 1 13.62 -8.64 -8.01
N LYS A 2 14.42 -8.43 -9.02
CA LYS A 2 15.39 -9.43 -9.49
C LYS A 2 16.73 -9.15 -8.81
N LEU A 3 17.34 -10.20 -8.25
CA LEU A 3 18.61 -10.08 -7.53
C LEU A 3 19.75 -10.61 -8.40
N GLU A 4 20.97 -10.10 -8.14
CA GLU A 4 22.20 -10.56 -8.77
C GLU A 4 23.36 -10.66 -7.77
N TYR A 5 24.21 -11.64 -7.98
CA TYR A 5 25.49 -11.74 -7.29
C TYR A 5 26.55 -11.00 -8.08
N THR A 6 27.23 -10.07 -7.44
CA THR A 6 28.31 -9.27 -8.04
C THR A 6 29.39 -8.98 -7.00
N THR A 7 30.26 -8.02 -7.25
CA THR A 7 31.28 -7.59 -6.30
C THR A 7 31.07 -6.14 -5.89
N ASP A 8 31.33 -5.84 -4.62
CA ASP A 8 31.32 -4.47 -4.10
C ASP A 8 32.57 -3.69 -4.58
N VAL A 9 32.66 -2.42 -4.18
CA VAL A 9 33.79 -1.53 -4.53
C VAL A 9 35.17 -2.01 -4.04
N CYS A 10 35.20 -2.95 -3.11
CA CYS A 10 36.38 -3.57 -2.58
C CYS A 10 36.68 -4.95 -3.18
N GLY A 11 35.84 -5.42 -4.11
CA GLY A 11 35.97 -6.72 -4.76
C GLY A 11 35.41 -7.90 -3.97
N ASN A 12 34.62 -7.64 -2.90
CA ASN A 12 33.98 -8.69 -2.12
C ASN A 12 32.59 -9.03 -2.70
N GLU A 13 32.15 -10.27 -2.49
CA GLU A 13 30.83 -10.70 -2.95
C GLU A 13 29.69 -9.93 -2.29
N ILE A 14 28.71 -9.52 -3.09
CA ILE A 14 27.50 -8.84 -2.67
C ILE A 14 26.31 -9.41 -3.42
N LEU A 15 25.17 -9.53 -2.73
CA LEU A 15 23.85 -9.75 -3.29
C LEU A 15 23.12 -8.41 -3.30
N GLN A 16 22.65 -7.98 -4.47
CA GLN A 16 21.94 -6.72 -4.66
C GLN A 16 20.85 -6.85 -5.73
N ASP A 17 20.03 -5.80 -5.88
CA ASP A 17 19.11 -5.73 -7.01
C ASP A 17 19.85 -5.39 -8.33
N GLU A 18 19.21 -5.62 -9.47
CA GLU A 18 19.75 -5.35 -10.82
C GLU A 18 20.12 -3.88 -11.08
N THR A 19 19.65 -2.94 -10.22
CA THR A 19 19.99 -1.51 -10.33
C THR A 19 21.18 -1.11 -9.48
N GLY A 20 21.63 -1.97 -8.56
CA GLY A 20 22.66 -1.67 -7.57
C GLY A 20 22.22 -0.67 -6.48
N GLN A 21 20.95 -0.29 -6.46
CA GLN A 21 20.42 0.66 -5.48
C GLN A 21 20.04 -0.01 -4.15
N HIS A 22 19.70 -1.29 -4.18
CA HIS A 22 19.29 -2.05 -2.99
C HIS A 22 20.26 -3.21 -2.75
N GLN A 23 21.16 -3.01 -1.80
CA GLN A 23 22.03 -4.05 -1.32
C GLN A 23 21.25 -4.96 -0.36
N VAL A 24 21.35 -6.27 -0.54
CA VAL A 24 20.61 -7.27 0.24
C VAL A 24 21.49 -7.90 1.29
N MET A 25 22.70 -8.33 0.91
CA MET A 25 23.67 -8.95 1.80
C MET A 25 25.08 -8.73 1.28
N MET A 26 26.04 -8.47 2.18
CA MET A 26 27.43 -8.16 1.86
C MET A 26 28.41 -9.01 2.67
N ALA A 27 29.62 -9.18 2.15
CA ALA A 27 30.66 -10.01 2.78
C ALA A 27 31.07 -9.56 4.19
N TRP A 28 30.91 -8.28 4.54
CA TRP A 28 31.23 -7.76 5.88
C TRP A 28 30.35 -8.37 6.98
N GLU A 29 29.17 -8.88 6.63
CA GLU A 29 28.23 -9.50 7.57
C GLU A 29 28.65 -10.90 8.02
N LYS A 30 29.52 -11.56 7.28
CA LYS A 30 29.91 -12.96 7.56
C LYS A 30 30.29 -13.21 9.03
N PRO A 31 31.17 -12.41 9.68
CA PRO A 31 31.54 -12.63 11.08
C PRO A 31 30.34 -12.49 12.04
N TYR A 32 29.42 -11.57 11.74
CA TYR A 32 28.21 -11.39 12.54
C TYR A 32 27.23 -12.56 12.37
N MET A 33 27.00 -13.00 11.13
CA MET A 33 26.14 -14.15 10.83
C MET A 33 26.67 -15.42 11.50
N GLU A 34 27.97 -15.68 11.39
CA GLU A 34 28.62 -16.82 12.08
C GLU A 34 28.46 -16.72 13.61
N LYS A 35 28.54 -15.49 14.16
CA LYS A 35 28.37 -15.27 15.59
C LYS A 35 26.93 -15.46 16.06
N CYS A 36 25.94 -15.08 15.25
CA CYS A 36 24.53 -15.39 15.52
C CYS A 36 24.33 -16.90 15.69
N ILE A 37 24.92 -17.69 14.79
CA ILE A 37 24.79 -19.15 14.82
C ILE A 37 25.54 -19.76 16.00
N GLU A 38 26.71 -19.20 16.40
CA GLU A 38 27.46 -19.64 17.60
C GLU A 38 26.60 -19.46 18.87
N TYR A 39 25.93 -18.34 19.05
CA TYR A 39 25.05 -18.11 20.21
C TYR A 39 23.74 -18.90 20.12
N LEU A 40 23.22 -19.17 18.90
CA LEU A 40 22.06 -20.04 18.69
C LEU A 40 22.36 -21.47 19.16
N GLU A 41 23.61 -21.97 19.01
CA GLU A 41 24.00 -23.36 19.33
C GLU A 41 23.05 -24.35 18.67
N PRO A 42 22.95 -24.38 17.33
CA PRO A 42 21.94 -25.13 16.60
C PRO A 42 22.08 -26.64 16.82
N ARG A 43 20.94 -27.34 16.78
CA ARG A 43 20.85 -28.80 16.94
C ARG A 43 19.58 -29.33 16.23
N GLY A 44 19.60 -30.65 15.97
CA GLY A 44 18.43 -31.37 15.46
C GLY A 44 17.94 -30.83 14.11
N SER A 45 16.67 -30.55 14.02
CA SER A 45 16.05 -29.93 12.83
C SER A 45 16.15 -28.42 12.90
N VAL A 46 16.73 -27.81 11.85
CA VAL A 46 16.99 -26.37 11.75
C VAL A 46 16.17 -25.75 10.62
N LEU A 47 15.51 -24.63 10.92
CA LEU A 47 14.87 -23.76 9.94
C LEU A 47 15.66 -22.48 9.76
N GLU A 48 15.92 -22.10 8.52
CA GLU A 48 16.46 -20.78 8.15
C GLU A 48 15.49 -20.07 7.21
N ILE A 49 15.28 -18.79 7.44
CA ILE A 49 14.51 -17.92 6.55
C ILE A 49 15.48 -16.97 5.87
N GLY A 50 15.56 -17.06 4.52
CA GLY A 50 16.54 -16.35 3.71
C GLY A 50 17.89 -17.07 3.65
N PHE A 51 18.42 -17.28 2.46
CA PHE A 51 19.73 -17.92 2.25
C PHE A 51 20.85 -16.90 1.96
N GLY A 52 20.52 -15.86 1.16
CA GLY A 52 21.43 -14.79 0.81
C GLY A 52 22.77 -15.27 0.22
N LEU A 53 23.89 -14.93 0.88
CA LEU A 53 25.23 -15.36 0.52
C LEU A 53 25.59 -16.74 1.09
N GLY A 54 24.77 -17.31 1.97
CA GLY A 54 24.95 -18.64 2.55
C GLY A 54 25.85 -18.72 3.79
N TYR A 55 26.22 -17.59 4.39
CA TYR A 55 27.16 -17.56 5.53
C TYR A 55 26.58 -18.24 6.79
N SER A 56 25.32 -17.97 7.11
CA SER A 56 24.62 -18.66 8.19
C SER A 56 24.41 -20.13 7.90
N ALA A 57 24.03 -20.47 6.66
CA ALA A 57 23.84 -21.84 6.21
C ALA A 57 25.11 -22.69 6.35
N GLU A 58 26.27 -22.16 5.90
CA GLU A 58 27.60 -22.82 6.07
C GLU A 58 27.85 -23.11 7.55
N LYS A 59 27.62 -22.12 8.41
CA LYS A 59 27.87 -22.25 9.85
C LYS A 59 26.88 -23.21 10.51
N LEU A 60 25.57 -23.11 10.21
CA LEU A 60 24.52 -24.03 10.71
C LEU A 60 24.86 -25.49 10.37
N CYS A 61 25.22 -25.74 9.12
CA CYS A 61 25.52 -27.10 8.63
C CYS A 61 26.88 -27.65 9.08
N SER A 62 27.73 -26.81 9.70
CA SER A 62 29.01 -27.27 10.28
C SER A 62 28.85 -27.97 11.62
N TYR A 63 27.71 -27.84 12.30
CA TYR A 63 27.48 -28.50 13.59
C TYR A 63 27.08 -29.97 13.39
N GLU A 64 27.80 -30.89 13.99
CA GLU A 64 27.58 -32.33 13.87
C GLU A 64 26.22 -32.78 14.41
N ASN A 65 25.69 -32.08 15.41
CA ASN A 65 24.39 -32.37 16.02
C ASN A 65 23.21 -31.80 15.27
N VAL A 66 23.41 -31.08 14.15
CA VAL A 66 22.35 -30.72 13.21
C VAL A 66 22.13 -31.91 12.28
N THR A 67 20.90 -32.41 12.24
CA THR A 67 20.52 -33.62 11.49
C THR A 67 19.66 -33.30 10.29
N GLU A 68 18.94 -32.18 10.31
CA GLU A 68 18.14 -31.69 9.21
C GLU A 68 18.25 -30.15 9.09
N TYR A 69 18.48 -29.68 7.89
CA TYR A 69 18.54 -28.27 7.56
C TYR A 69 17.49 -27.94 6.49
N THR A 70 16.60 -27.03 6.80
CA THR A 70 15.55 -26.54 5.89
C THR A 70 15.68 -25.03 5.75
N VAL A 71 15.80 -24.57 4.52
CA VAL A 71 15.76 -23.13 4.21
C VAL A 71 14.48 -22.76 3.44
N VAL A 72 13.87 -21.65 3.80
CA VAL A 72 12.81 -21.00 3.03
C VAL A 72 13.40 -19.82 2.29
N GLU A 73 13.30 -19.82 0.96
CA GLU A 73 13.87 -18.79 0.11
C GLU A 73 12.89 -18.42 -1.03
N CYS A 74 12.65 -17.13 -1.23
CA CYS A 74 11.69 -16.65 -2.22
C CYS A 74 12.31 -16.27 -3.58
N CYS A 75 13.63 -16.02 -3.62
CA CYS A 75 14.29 -15.49 -4.80
C CYS A 75 14.84 -16.61 -5.70
N PRO A 76 14.41 -16.72 -6.98
CA PRO A 76 14.90 -17.76 -7.91
C PRO A 76 16.40 -17.68 -8.20
N GLU A 77 17.00 -16.50 -8.13
CA GLU A 77 18.44 -16.31 -8.33
C GLU A 77 19.23 -16.94 -7.20
N VAL A 78 18.72 -16.86 -5.97
CA VAL A 78 19.31 -17.44 -4.76
C VAL A 78 19.17 -18.98 -4.76
N TRP A 79 18.09 -19.53 -5.31
CA TRP A 79 17.91 -21.00 -5.41
C TRP A 79 19.06 -21.67 -6.14
N ARG A 80 19.62 -21.05 -7.20
CA ARG A 80 20.76 -21.61 -7.94
C ARG A 80 22.02 -21.71 -7.09
N LYS A 81 22.30 -20.66 -6.28
CA LYS A 81 23.42 -20.68 -5.35
C LYS A 81 23.23 -21.74 -4.26
N PHE A 82 21.99 -21.86 -3.77
CA PHE A 82 21.64 -22.92 -2.81
C PHE A 82 21.84 -24.33 -3.36
N GLU A 83 21.43 -24.60 -4.60
CA GLU A 83 21.61 -25.94 -5.19
C GLU A 83 23.12 -26.30 -5.27
N SER A 84 23.99 -25.39 -5.68
CA SER A 84 25.44 -25.61 -5.68
C SER A 84 25.97 -25.85 -4.26
N PHE A 85 25.53 -25.04 -3.29
CA PHE A 85 25.85 -25.24 -1.89
C PHE A 85 25.44 -26.61 -1.37
N LYS A 86 24.23 -27.06 -1.71
CA LYS A 86 23.67 -28.36 -1.34
C LYS A 86 24.47 -29.51 -1.92
N GLU A 87 24.88 -29.42 -3.19
CA GLU A 87 25.71 -30.43 -3.84
C GLU A 87 27.07 -30.60 -3.09
N GLU A 88 27.73 -29.49 -2.78
CA GLU A 88 29.00 -29.52 -2.01
C GLU A 88 28.80 -30.04 -0.59
N LEU A 89 27.72 -29.62 0.08
CA LEU A 89 27.39 -30.02 1.44
C LEU A 89 27.09 -31.51 1.54
N CYS A 90 26.33 -32.09 0.60
CA CYS A 90 26.05 -33.52 0.55
C CYS A 90 27.29 -34.40 0.41
N LEU A 91 28.37 -33.87 -0.21
CA LEU A 91 29.67 -34.56 -0.25
C LEU A 91 30.39 -34.54 1.09
N LYS A 92 30.25 -33.44 1.84
CA LYS A 92 30.90 -33.24 3.14
C LYS A 92 30.12 -33.86 4.31
N ARG A 93 28.81 -33.80 4.24
CA ARG A 93 27.85 -34.22 5.27
C ARG A 93 26.73 -35.10 4.63
N PRO A 94 27.07 -36.33 4.20
CA PRO A 94 26.05 -37.24 3.59
C PRO A 94 24.97 -37.67 4.59
N ASP A 95 25.18 -37.49 5.87
CA ASP A 95 24.29 -37.75 6.98
C ASP A 95 23.23 -36.65 7.16
N LEU A 96 23.47 -35.44 6.64
CA LEU A 96 22.63 -34.28 6.85
C LEU A 96 21.50 -34.25 5.79
N LYS A 97 20.25 -34.21 6.25
CA LYS A 97 19.11 -33.97 5.38
C LYS A 97 18.99 -32.48 5.05
N VAL A 98 19.00 -32.12 3.75
CA VAL A 98 19.01 -30.74 3.30
C VAL A 98 17.80 -30.46 2.39
N ASN A 99 16.97 -29.51 2.79
CA ASN A 99 15.75 -29.14 2.11
C ASN A 99 15.72 -27.65 1.75
N ILE A 100 15.00 -27.32 0.66
CA ILE A 100 14.60 -25.95 0.33
C ILE A 100 13.09 -25.90 0.10
N ILE A 101 12.45 -24.92 0.73
CA ILE A 101 11.04 -24.56 0.47
C ILE A 101 11.07 -23.26 -0.32
N LYS A 102 10.61 -23.33 -1.59
CA LYS A 102 10.66 -22.22 -2.55
C LYS A 102 9.40 -21.38 -2.42
N GLY A 103 9.53 -20.17 -1.89
CA GLY A 103 8.43 -19.23 -1.70
C GLY A 103 8.70 -18.24 -0.59
N ARG A 104 7.76 -17.33 -0.40
CA ARG A 104 7.79 -16.40 0.73
C ARG A 104 7.38 -17.14 1.99
N TRP A 105 8.07 -16.90 3.09
CA TRP A 105 7.76 -17.60 4.34
C TRP A 105 6.31 -17.37 4.81
N GLU A 106 5.71 -16.21 4.49
CA GLU A 106 4.31 -15.90 4.81
C GLU A 106 3.32 -16.87 4.14
N ASP A 107 3.70 -17.44 3.01
CA ASP A 107 2.84 -18.31 2.20
C ASP A 107 3.11 -19.80 2.43
N VAL A 108 4.38 -20.16 2.74
CA VAL A 108 4.83 -21.56 2.73
C VAL A 108 5.22 -22.12 4.11
N LEU A 109 5.26 -21.29 5.15
CA LEU A 109 5.67 -21.75 6.49
C LEU A 109 4.76 -22.86 7.03
N SER A 110 3.47 -22.85 6.66
CA SER A 110 2.51 -23.90 7.04
C SER A 110 2.87 -25.31 6.52
N GLU A 111 3.73 -25.40 5.49
CA GLU A 111 4.26 -26.65 4.96
C GLU A 111 5.47 -27.16 5.77
N GLY A 112 5.97 -26.35 6.70
CA GLY A 112 7.14 -26.66 7.52
C GLY A 112 6.86 -27.74 8.57
N GLY A 113 7.97 -28.36 9.02
CA GLY A 113 7.98 -29.34 10.10
C GLY A 113 8.08 -28.73 11.50
N LEU A 114 8.55 -29.55 12.43
CA LEU A 114 8.88 -29.15 13.80
C LEU A 114 10.41 -28.91 13.88
N PHE A 115 10.81 -27.77 14.46
CA PHE A 115 12.20 -27.32 14.47
C PHE A 115 12.77 -27.17 15.91
N ASP A 116 14.01 -27.59 16.08
CA ASP A 116 14.78 -27.41 17.31
C ASP A 116 15.52 -26.08 17.38
N SER A 117 15.87 -25.55 16.21
CA SER A 117 16.59 -24.28 16.06
C SER A 117 16.07 -23.50 14.87
N VAL A 118 15.96 -22.17 15.00
CA VAL A 118 15.44 -21.31 13.95
C VAL A 118 16.34 -20.08 13.80
N PHE A 119 16.70 -19.74 12.57
CA PHE A 119 17.37 -18.50 12.23
C PHE A 119 16.57 -17.70 11.21
N PHE A 120 16.33 -16.42 11.50
CA PHE A 120 15.51 -15.55 10.65
C PHE A 120 16.35 -14.39 10.13
N ASP A 121 16.54 -14.37 8.82
CA ASP A 121 17.20 -13.29 8.08
C ASP A 121 16.43 -12.98 6.79
N ASP A 122 15.37 -12.19 6.93
CA ASP A 122 14.45 -11.88 5.83
C ASP A 122 14.62 -10.43 5.36
N TYR A 123 15.02 -10.28 4.10
CA TYR A 123 15.13 -8.99 3.44
C TYR A 123 13.86 -8.65 2.64
N ASN A 124 13.24 -7.52 2.95
CA ASN A 124 11.98 -7.10 2.32
C ASN A 124 12.12 -5.90 1.35
N GLY A 125 13.33 -5.49 1.03
CA GLY A 125 13.59 -4.33 0.16
C GLY A 125 13.38 -2.96 0.83
N SER A 126 13.19 -2.92 2.16
CA SER A 126 12.98 -1.69 2.94
C SER A 126 13.86 -1.66 4.18
N VAL A 127 14.51 -0.52 4.43
CA VAL A 127 15.47 -0.30 5.55
C VAL A 127 14.79 0.26 6.80
N THR A 128 13.47 0.18 6.94
CA THR A 128 12.70 0.86 7.98
C THR A 128 12.21 -0.11 9.08
N HIS A 129 11.54 0.43 10.12
CA HIS A 129 10.88 -0.27 11.23
C HIS A 129 10.02 -1.50 10.85
N GLU A 130 9.84 -1.76 9.56
CA GLU A 130 9.13 -2.93 9.05
C GLU A 130 9.87 -4.25 9.31
N SER A 131 11.21 -4.26 9.39
CA SER A 131 11.98 -5.49 9.64
C SER A 131 11.64 -6.10 11.01
N GLN A 132 11.54 -5.30 12.06
CA GLN A 132 11.14 -5.77 13.39
C GLN A 132 9.70 -6.31 13.38
N ASN A 133 8.79 -5.64 12.69
CA ASN A 133 7.41 -6.09 12.54
C ASN A 133 7.32 -7.41 11.75
N ARG A 134 8.23 -7.64 10.80
CA ARG A 134 8.28 -8.90 10.05
C ARG A 134 8.73 -10.06 10.94
N PHE A 135 9.79 -9.88 11.71
CA PHE A 135 10.22 -10.90 12.67
C PHE A 135 9.13 -11.21 13.70
N ASN A 136 8.44 -10.20 14.24
CA ASN A 136 7.34 -10.41 15.17
C ASN A 136 6.20 -11.23 14.54
N LYS A 137 5.84 -10.95 13.30
CA LYS A 137 4.84 -11.72 12.55
C LYS A 137 5.29 -13.17 12.32
N PHE A 138 6.55 -13.34 11.93
CA PHE A 138 7.14 -14.66 11.75
C PHE A 138 7.13 -15.45 13.07
N LEU A 139 7.63 -14.86 14.16
CA LEU A 139 7.63 -15.48 15.48
C LEU A 139 6.22 -15.87 15.92
N TYR A 140 5.23 -15.00 15.70
CA TYR A 140 3.84 -15.31 15.97
C TYR A 140 3.36 -16.53 15.17
N GLN A 141 3.57 -16.55 13.85
CA GLN A 141 3.14 -17.68 13.01
C GLN A 141 3.88 -18.98 13.38
N LEU A 142 5.17 -18.90 13.64
CA LEU A 142 6.01 -20.02 14.02
C LEU A 142 5.45 -20.72 15.29
N LEU A 143 5.10 -19.94 16.30
CA LEU A 143 4.60 -20.44 17.59
C LEU A 143 3.14 -20.92 17.52
N VAL A 144 2.27 -20.15 16.84
CA VAL A 144 0.83 -20.48 16.72
C VAL A 144 0.60 -21.73 15.88
N ASN A 145 1.39 -21.92 14.82
CA ASN A 145 1.31 -23.08 13.94
C ASN A 145 2.07 -24.31 14.49
N GLN A 146 2.61 -24.19 15.72
CA GLN A 146 3.31 -25.29 16.41
C GLN A 146 4.51 -25.86 15.63
N HIS A 147 5.25 -24.99 14.93
CA HIS A 147 6.50 -25.37 14.26
C HIS A 147 7.70 -25.45 15.23
N THR A 148 7.44 -25.21 16.51
CA THR A 148 8.45 -25.23 17.58
C THR A 148 7.90 -25.94 18.82
N HIS A 149 8.80 -26.31 19.74
CA HIS A 149 8.47 -26.99 20.99
C HIS A 149 9.26 -26.38 22.16
N ILE A 150 9.00 -26.84 23.38
CA ILE A 150 9.77 -26.43 24.57
C ILE A 150 11.24 -26.78 24.35
N GLY A 151 12.10 -25.77 24.46
CA GLY A 151 13.54 -25.88 24.25
C GLY A 151 14.02 -25.42 22.88
N THR A 152 13.13 -25.14 21.91
CA THR A 152 13.51 -24.52 20.64
C THR A 152 14.19 -23.18 20.88
N LYS A 153 15.31 -22.95 20.22
CA LYS A 153 16.03 -21.68 20.18
C LYS A 153 15.79 -20.96 18.86
N ILE A 154 15.57 -19.66 18.95
CA ILE A 154 15.30 -18.78 17.79
C ILE A 154 16.28 -17.60 17.84
N CYS A 155 16.91 -17.28 16.73
CA CYS A 155 17.75 -16.11 16.53
C CYS A 155 17.32 -15.37 15.27
N CYS A 156 17.56 -14.07 15.21
CA CYS A 156 17.34 -13.29 14.00
C CYS A 156 18.44 -12.27 13.75
N TYR A 157 18.59 -11.87 12.50
CA TYR A 157 19.37 -10.68 12.13
C TYR A 157 18.77 -9.45 12.81
N SER A 158 19.58 -8.66 13.52
CA SER A 158 19.09 -7.49 14.23
C SER A 158 20.11 -6.36 14.32
N THR A 159 19.71 -5.17 13.85
CA THR A 159 20.47 -3.92 13.99
C THR A 159 20.07 -3.12 15.23
N GLY A 160 19.08 -3.59 16.00
CA GLY A 160 18.54 -2.91 17.18
C GLY A 160 18.33 -3.85 18.36
N HIS A 161 18.42 -3.31 19.57
CA HIS A 161 18.08 -4.05 20.78
C HIS A 161 16.59 -4.24 20.88
N THR A 162 16.13 -5.48 21.04
CA THR A 162 14.71 -5.80 21.22
C THR A 162 14.56 -6.72 22.41
N GLU A 163 13.64 -6.40 23.31
CA GLU A 163 13.27 -7.24 24.44
C GLU A 163 11.82 -7.69 24.31
N TYR A 164 11.59 -8.99 24.49
CA TYR A 164 10.26 -9.59 24.51
C TYR A 164 9.90 -9.98 25.95
N THR A 165 8.84 -9.36 26.47
CA THR A 165 8.25 -9.76 27.76
C THR A 165 7.01 -10.62 27.50
N ILE A 166 7.25 -11.83 26.98
CA ILE A 166 6.17 -12.78 26.59
C ILE A 166 6.28 -14.02 27.47
N SER A 167 5.17 -14.41 28.08
CA SER A 167 5.12 -15.62 28.89
C SER A 167 5.45 -16.85 28.04
N GLY A 168 6.48 -17.60 28.43
CA GLY A 168 6.94 -18.78 27.70
C GLY A 168 8.04 -18.54 26.67
N LEU A 169 8.58 -17.31 26.59
CA LEU A 169 9.80 -16.99 25.87
C LEU A 169 10.83 -16.40 26.83
N ASP A 170 11.96 -17.04 26.96
CA ASP A 170 13.13 -16.48 27.64
C ASP A 170 14.06 -15.90 26.59
N GLN A 171 14.53 -14.68 26.79
CA GLN A 171 15.40 -13.99 25.86
C GLN A 171 16.71 -13.54 26.51
N VAL A 172 17.80 -13.70 25.77
CA VAL A 172 19.08 -13.05 26.03
C VAL A 172 19.51 -12.34 24.76
N SER A 173 19.98 -11.09 24.85
CA SER A 173 20.50 -10.33 23.73
C SER A 173 21.98 -10.00 23.96
N HIS A 174 22.82 -10.27 22.97
CA HIS A 174 24.26 -9.98 23.02
C HIS A 174 24.57 -8.83 22.09
N GLU A 175 25.37 -7.87 22.56
CA GLU A 175 25.90 -6.80 21.71
C GLU A 175 27.09 -7.33 20.92
N TYR A 176 27.17 -7.01 19.63
CA TYR A 176 28.26 -7.36 18.74
C TYR A 176 28.77 -6.10 18.05
N ILE A 177 30.07 -5.82 18.23
CA ILE A 177 30.74 -4.70 17.60
C ILE A 177 31.26 -5.13 16.24
N ILE A 178 30.92 -4.38 15.20
CA ILE A 178 31.26 -4.67 13.82
C ILE A 178 31.54 -3.39 13.05
N ASP A 179 32.51 -3.44 12.16
CA ASP A 179 32.81 -2.31 11.27
C ASP A 179 31.94 -2.40 9.99
N VAL A 180 30.90 -1.59 9.92
CA VAL A 180 30.02 -1.51 8.76
C VAL A 180 30.64 -0.60 7.71
N PRO A 181 30.87 -1.07 6.48
CA PRO A 181 31.44 -0.25 5.41
C PRO A 181 30.61 0.99 5.12
N GLN A 182 31.25 2.14 4.91
CA GLN A 182 30.54 3.41 4.64
C GLN A 182 29.64 3.38 3.38
N TYR A 183 29.94 2.49 2.43
CA TYR A 183 29.15 2.29 1.22
C TYR A 183 27.98 1.29 1.40
N CYS A 184 27.80 0.73 2.58
CA CYS A 184 26.62 -0.06 2.91
C CYS A 184 25.40 0.87 3.04
N ASN A 185 24.30 0.54 2.37
CA ASN A 185 23.12 1.40 2.35
C ASN A 185 21.97 0.94 3.27
N TYR A 186 22.05 -0.26 3.87
CA TYR A 186 21.00 -0.85 4.72
C TYR A 186 21.40 -1.00 6.21
N ALA A 187 22.66 -0.96 6.55
CA ALA A 187 23.13 -0.97 7.94
C ALA A 187 23.98 0.27 8.21
N LYS A 188 23.91 0.78 9.43
CA LYS A 188 24.69 1.94 9.90
C LYS A 188 25.11 1.76 11.34
N GLY A 189 26.25 2.33 11.70
CA GLY A 189 26.79 2.24 13.05
C GLY A 189 27.84 1.14 13.18
N ASP A 190 28.26 0.88 14.41
CA ASP A 190 29.32 -0.05 14.78
C ASP A 190 28.81 -1.19 15.67
N LYS A 191 27.48 -1.29 15.84
CA LYS A 191 26.84 -2.22 16.77
C LYS A 191 25.69 -2.96 16.11
N MET A 192 25.67 -4.26 16.33
CA MET A 192 24.56 -5.14 16.03
C MET A 192 24.18 -5.94 17.27
N TYR A 193 23.02 -6.58 17.26
CA TYR A 193 22.50 -7.33 18.38
C TYR A 193 22.20 -8.76 17.96
N ILE A 194 22.47 -9.71 18.85
CA ILE A 194 22.20 -11.12 18.63
C ILE A 194 21.15 -11.56 19.66
N PRO A 195 19.87 -11.51 19.33
CA PRO A 195 18.81 -11.99 20.22
C PRO A 195 18.72 -13.50 20.14
N ILE A 196 18.77 -14.16 21.28
CA ILE A 196 18.50 -15.60 21.44
C ILE A 196 17.22 -15.74 22.25
N ILE A 197 16.19 -16.26 21.62
CA ILE A 197 14.88 -16.50 22.21
C ILE A 197 14.72 -18.00 22.39
N LYS A 198 14.39 -18.45 23.62
CA LYS A 198 14.15 -19.84 23.94
C LYS A 198 12.69 -20.04 24.33
N GLN A 199 12.02 -20.95 23.66
CA GLN A 199 10.67 -21.35 24.06
C GLN A 199 10.70 -22.20 25.33
N THR A 200 9.91 -21.81 26.33
CA THR A 200 9.84 -22.47 27.63
C THR A 200 8.45 -23.02 27.97
N LYS A 201 7.45 -22.73 27.12
CA LYS A 201 6.07 -23.24 27.23
C LYS A 201 5.50 -23.61 25.87
N GLU A 202 4.52 -24.51 25.85
CA GLU A 202 3.69 -24.75 24.69
C GLU A 202 2.64 -23.63 24.55
N TYR A 203 2.43 -23.14 23.33
CA TYR A 203 1.42 -22.14 23.03
C TYR A 203 0.10 -22.79 22.63
N ILE A 204 -0.58 -23.35 23.63
CA ILE A 204 -1.87 -24.01 23.46
C ILE A 204 -2.89 -23.31 24.37
N GLY A 205 -4.07 -23.00 23.83
CA GLY A 205 -5.18 -22.37 24.53
C GLY A 205 -5.29 -20.85 24.34
N ASP A 206 -6.53 -20.37 24.37
CA ASP A 206 -6.93 -19.02 23.95
C ASP A 206 -6.22 -17.88 24.68
N THR A 207 -5.93 -18.05 25.97
CA THR A 207 -5.32 -17.00 26.78
C THR A 207 -3.87 -16.72 26.38
N LEU A 208 -3.05 -17.77 26.17
CA LEU A 208 -1.66 -17.65 25.76
C LEU A 208 -1.54 -17.16 24.31
N LEU A 209 -2.41 -17.65 23.43
CA LEU A 209 -2.48 -17.21 22.04
C LEU A 209 -2.89 -15.74 21.93
N LYS A 210 -3.79 -15.28 22.80
CA LYS A 210 -4.20 -13.87 22.87
C LYS A 210 -3.05 -12.99 23.35
N GLU A 211 -2.35 -13.37 24.42
CA GLU A 211 -1.17 -12.64 24.93
C GLU A 211 -0.10 -12.55 23.85
N LEU A 212 0.21 -13.66 23.17
CA LEU A 212 1.20 -13.73 22.10
C LEU A 212 0.83 -12.78 20.96
N LYS A 213 -0.44 -12.78 20.55
CA LYS A 213 -0.97 -11.90 19.50
C LYS A 213 -0.85 -10.43 19.89
N GLU A 214 -1.24 -10.07 21.11
CA GLU A 214 -1.18 -8.69 21.60
C GLU A 214 0.27 -8.18 21.67
N LYS A 215 1.20 -8.99 22.15
CA LYS A 215 2.59 -8.58 22.34
C LYS A 215 3.44 -8.59 21.07
N LEU A 216 3.21 -9.52 20.14
CA LEU A 216 3.99 -9.62 18.90
C LEU A 216 3.39 -8.82 17.74
N LEU A 217 2.07 -8.84 17.60
CA LEU A 217 1.43 -8.14 16.49
C LEU A 217 0.97 -6.72 16.85
N TYR A 218 0.79 -6.45 18.16
CA TYR A 218 0.35 -5.16 18.68
C TYR A 218 1.20 -4.75 19.89
N PRO A 219 2.54 -4.61 19.76
CA PRO A 219 3.38 -4.29 20.90
C PRO A 219 2.96 -2.96 21.54
N GLN A 220 2.61 -3.01 22.82
CA GLN A 220 2.28 -1.88 23.68
C GLN A 220 3.59 -1.21 24.14
N ASN A 221 4.37 -0.61 23.25
CA ASN A 221 5.41 0.30 23.68
C ASN A 221 4.73 1.60 24.17
N GLU A 222 5.26 2.24 25.22
CA GLU A 222 4.81 3.53 25.67
C GLU A 222 4.69 4.47 24.46
N THR A 223 3.44 4.66 24.02
CA THR A 223 3.17 5.27 22.73
C THR A 223 3.38 6.76 22.80
N THR A 224 4.36 7.26 22.09
CA THR A 224 4.40 8.67 21.73
C THR A 224 3.09 9.07 21.06
N GLU A 225 2.67 10.31 21.18
CA GLU A 225 1.41 10.81 20.59
C GLU A 225 1.32 10.53 19.07
N THR A 226 2.46 10.46 18.41
CA THR A 226 2.62 10.07 16.99
C THR A 226 2.26 8.59 16.76
N GLN A 227 2.65 7.69 17.65
CA GLN A 227 2.34 6.26 17.55
C GLN A 227 0.87 5.98 17.86
N LYS A 228 0.25 6.73 18.81
CA LYS A 228 -1.21 6.65 19.03
C LYS A 228 -1.99 7.04 17.78
N LYS A 229 -1.62 8.14 17.12
CA LYS A 229 -2.22 8.56 15.86
C LYS A 229 -2.05 7.53 14.75
N PHE A 230 -0.88 6.90 14.65
CA PHE A 230 -0.65 5.83 13.68
C PHE A 230 -1.49 4.58 13.96
N GLN A 231 -1.59 4.14 15.21
CA GLN A 231 -2.46 3.01 15.59
C GLN A 231 -3.94 3.31 15.33
N GLU A 232 -4.40 4.52 15.63
CA GLU A 232 -5.77 4.94 15.28
C GLU A 232 -6.01 4.92 13.76
N GLN A 233 -5.01 5.31 12.96
CA GLN A 233 -5.09 5.20 11.50
C GLN A 233 -5.14 3.75 11.02
N VAL A 234 -4.33 2.86 11.57
CA VAL A 234 -4.35 1.42 11.23
C VAL A 234 -5.69 0.78 11.57
N VAL A 235 -6.26 1.10 12.73
CA VAL A 235 -7.60 0.63 13.13
C VAL A 235 -8.68 1.17 12.19
N LYS A 236 -8.61 2.45 11.82
CA LYS A 236 -9.54 3.06 10.86
C LYS A 236 -9.39 2.45 9.46
N ALA A 237 -8.15 2.23 9.00
CA ALA A 237 -7.88 1.58 7.72
C ALA A 237 -8.47 0.16 7.70
N LYS A 238 -8.18 -0.64 8.70
CA LYS A 238 -8.72 -2.00 8.81
C LYS A 238 -10.24 -2.00 8.84
N ALA A 239 -10.85 -1.15 9.66
CA ALA A 239 -12.31 -1.01 9.73
C ALA A 239 -12.93 -0.54 8.39
N TYR A 240 -12.20 0.23 7.58
CA TYR A 240 -12.64 0.64 6.25
C TYR A 240 -12.58 -0.50 5.24
N PHE A 241 -11.46 -1.25 5.20
CA PHE A 241 -11.25 -2.32 4.21
C PHE A 241 -11.98 -3.63 4.55
N ASP A 242 -12.23 -3.91 5.83
CA ASP A 242 -12.98 -5.09 6.29
C ASP A 242 -14.51 -4.94 6.17
N LYS A 243 -15.01 -3.74 5.82
CA LYS A 243 -16.45 -3.57 5.56
C LYS A 243 -16.88 -4.41 4.36
N PRO A 244 -18.03 -5.10 4.45
CA PRO A 244 -18.61 -5.75 3.29
C PRO A 244 -18.76 -4.72 2.17
N LYS A 245 -18.17 -5.00 1.02
CA LYS A 245 -18.31 -4.12 -0.14
C LYS A 245 -19.74 -4.24 -0.66
N SER A 246 -20.54 -3.20 -0.45
CA SER A 246 -21.84 -3.11 -1.09
C SER A 246 -21.67 -2.92 -2.60
N ILE A 247 -22.54 -3.56 -3.38
CA ILE A 247 -22.62 -3.28 -4.81
C ILE A 247 -23.24 -1.90 -4.97
N TYR A 248 -22.53 -0.98 -5.59
CA TYR A 248 -23.04 0.37 -5.88
C TYR A 248 -22.55 0.87 -7.24
N CYS A 249 -23.31 1.77 -7.83
CA CYS A 249 -22.97 2.43 -9.08
C CYS A 249 -21.94 3.54 -8.82
N ASN A 250 -20.78 3.49 -9.48
CA ASN A 250 -19.71 4.49 -9.33
C ASN A 250 -19.66 5.50 -10.46
N LEU A 251 -20.20 5.14 -11.61
CA LEU A 251 -20.16 5.92 -12.83
C LEU A 251 -21.42 5.64 -13.65
N MET A 252 -22.10 6.68 -14.07
CA MET A 252 -23.28 6.61 -14.93
C MET A 252 -23.15 7.60 -16.08
N ILE A 253 -23.51 7.16 -17.27
CA ILE A 253 -23.47 7.97 -18.49
C ILE A 253 -24.88 8.02 -19.07
N ILE A 254 -25.40 9.23 -19.27
CA ILE A 254 -26.76 9.47 -19.78
C ILE A 254 -26.62 10.38 -20.99
N ASP A 255 -26.97 9.88 -22.18
CA ASP A 255 -26.99 10.66 -23.41
C ASP A 255 -28.34 11.34 -23.60
N ASN A 256 -28.36 12.45 -24.32
CA ASN A 256 -29.58 13.23 -24.63
C ASN A 256 -30.33 13.71 -23.37
N PHE A 257 -29.59 14.19 -22.36
CA PHE A 257 -30.14 14.60 -21.07
C PHE A 257 -31.20 15.70 -21.18
N TYR A 258 -30.92 16.79 -21.91
CA TYR A 258 -31.90 17.82 -22.20
C TYR A 258 -32.63 17.49 -23.49
N THR A 259 -33.96 17.62 -23.48
CA THR A 259 -34.79 17.47 -24.70
C THR A 259 -34.49 18.56 -25.72
N ASN A 260 -34.25 19.80 -25.26
CA ASN A 260 -33.99 20.99 -26.09
C ASN A 260 -32.54 21.48 -25.88
N ALA A 261 -31.56 20.58 -25.99
CA ALA A 261 -30.17 20.87 -25.64
C ALA A 261 -29.56 22.06 -26.37
N LYS A 262 -29.91 22.28 -27.64
CA LYS A 262 -29.41 23.41 -28.42
C LYS A 262 -29.96 24.75 -27.91
N GLU A 263 -31.25 24.83 -27.67
CA GLU A 263 -31.92 26.04 -27.14
C GLU A 263 -31.43 26.31 -25.71
N THR A 264 -31.28 25.26 -24.90
CA THR A 264 -30.70 25.36 -23.56
C THR A 264 -29.26 25.92 -23.61
N ARG A 265 -28.44 25.45 -24.55
CA ARG A 265 -27.11 26.00 -24.74
C ARG A 265 -27.11 27.46 -25.19
N ASP A 266 -28.00 27.83 -26.13
CA ASP A 266 -28.12 29.20 -26.61
C ASP A 266 -28.50 30.13 -25.46
N TYR A 267 -29.43 29.71 -24.58
CA TYR A 267 -29.76 30.44 -23.34
C TYR A 267 -28.55 30.55 -22.41
N ILE A 268 -27.78 29.47 -22.20
CA ILE A 268 -26.63 29.47 -21.32
C ILE A 268 -25.55 30.46 -21.81
N LEU A 269 -25.35 30.58 -23.10
CA LEU A 269 -24.41 31.52 -23.68
C LEU A 269 -24.78 33.00 -23.48
N THR A 270 -26.02 33.29 -23.13
CA THR A 270 -26.44 34.66 -22.74
C THR A 270 -26.11 34.98 -21.28
N GLN A 271 -25.77 33.97 -20.47
CA GLN A 271 -25.54 34.17 -19.05
C GLN A 271 -24.17 34.78 -18.76
N GLU A 272 -24.04 35.42 -17.60
CA GLU A 272 -22.80 35.98 -17.11
C GLU A 272 -21.99 34.93 -16.37
N PHE A 273 -20.73 34.73 -16.75
CA PHE A 273 -19.74 33.84 -16.13
C PHE A 273 -18.78 34.67 -15.29
N LYS A 274 -19.22 35.10 -14.11
CA LYS A 274 -18.45 35.99 -13.22
C LYS A 274 -17.88 35.32 -11.99
N VAL A 275 -18.37 34.12 -11.65
CA VAL A 275 -17.94 33.40 -10.44
C VAL A 275 -16.58 32.76 -10.70
N ARG A 276 -15.65 32.99 -9.79
CA ARG A 276 -14.32 32.40 -9.78
C ARG A 276 -14.07 31.71 -8.46
N GLY A 277 -13.35 30.61 -8.49
CA GLY A 277 -13.02 29.81 -7.29
C GLY A 277 -11.82 28.92 -7.55
N ASN A 278 -11.64 27.92 -6.73
CA ASN A 278 -10.55 26.93 -6.89
C ASN A 278 -10.94 25.86 -7.93
N TYR A 279 -11.20 26.31 -9.17
CA TYR A 279 -11.50 25.48 -10.34
C TYR A 279 -11.06 26.22 -11.61
N PRO A 280 -10.79 25.49 -12.72
CA PRO A 280 -10.40 26.14 -13.97
C PRO A 280 -11.57 26.85 -14.64
N GLY A 281 -11.27 27.94 -15.35
CA GLY A 281 -12.24 28.70 -16.14
C GLY A 281 -13.15 29.61 -15.32
N GLN A 282 -14.38 29.78 -15.78
CA GLN A 282 -15.36 30.69 -15.17
C GLN A 282 -16.73 29.99 -15.05
N ARG A 283 -17.47 30.32 -13.98
CA ARG A 283 -18.81 29.78 -13.69
C ARG A 283 -19.86 30.88 -13.66
N THR A 284 -21.09 30.46 -13.85
CA THR A 284 -22.28 31.23 -13.44
C THR A 284 -22.57 31.00 -11.97
N THR A 285 -23.50 31.73 -11.39
CA THR A 285 -24.14 31.31 -10.13
C THR A 285 -24.89 29.99 -10.34
N SER A 286 -25.25 29.32 -9.24
CA SER A 286 -26.04 28.08 -9.27
C SER A 286 -27.35 28.28 -10.08
N ARG A 287 -27.69 27.24 -10.84
CA ARG A 287 -28.98 27.12 -11.57
C ARG A 287 -29.72 25.85 -11.17
N ALA A 288 -29.31 25.26 -10.04
CA ALA A 288 -30.03 24.13 -9.49
C ALA A 288 -31.49 24.51 -9.15
N ASN A 289 -32.40 23.61 -9.44
CA ASN A 289 -33.82 23.75 -9.13
C ASN A 289 -34.42 22.36 -8.90
N GLN A 290 -35.67 22.33 -8.44
CA GLN A 290 -36.38 21.10 -8.11
C GLN A 290 -36.58 20.20 -9.33
N HIS A 291 -36.85 20.77 -10.51
CA HIS A 291 -37.02 20.00 -11.74
C HIS A 291 -35.75 19.24 -12.15
N LEU A 292 -34.57 19.89 -12.08
CA LEU A 292 -33.29 19.23 -12.34
C LEU A 292 -33.00 18.12 -11.32
N LYS A 293 -33.34 18.34 -10.03
CA LYS A 293 -33.26 17.32 -9.00
C LYS A 293 -34.04 16.07 -9.38
N GLU A 294 -35.33 16.26 -9.72
CA GLU A 294 -36.24 15.17 -10.08
C GLU A 294 -35.77 14.41 -11.33
N MET A 295 -35.29 15.14 -12.34
CA MET A 295 -34.72 14.53 -13.54
C MET A 295 -33.55 13.63 -13.21
N ILE A 296 -32.59 14.10 -12.42
CA ILE A 296 -31.38 13.32 -12.05
C ILE A 296 -31.79 12.18 -11.12
N GLU A 297 -32.62 12.43 -10.12
CA GLU A 297 -33.09 11.40 -9.20
C GLU A 297 -33.77 10.25 -9.95
N GLY A 298 -34.56 10.54 -10.99
CA GLY A 298 -35.22 9.54 -11.82
C GLY A 298 -34.26 8.53 -12.46
N TYR A 299 -33.02 8.94 -12.78
CA TYR A 299 -31.98 8.06 -13.32
C TYR A 299 -31.27 7.26 -12.26
N ILE A 300 -30.95 7.85 -11.07
CA ILE A 300 -30.01 7.24 -10.13
C ILE A 300 -30.70 6.55 -8.95
N GLN A 301 -31.98 6.82 -8.65
CA GLN A 301 -32.64 6.33 -7.43
C GLN A 301 -32.61 4.78 -7.27
N HIS A 302 -32.61 4.03 -8.37
CA HIS A 302 -32.56 2.57 -8.34
C HIS A 302 -31.24 2.04 -7.79
N PHE A 303 -30.15 2.79 -7.91
CA PHE A 303 -28.80 2.41 -7.50
C PHE A 303 -28.38 3.12 -6.21
N ALA A 304 -28.73 4.41 -6.07
CA ALA A 304 -28.22 5.29 -5.04
C ALA A 304 -29.29 5.70 -3.99
N GLY A 305 -30.55 5.35 -4.21
CA GLY A 305 -31.65 5.85 -3.40
C GLY A 305 -32.04 7.30 -3.77
N LYS A 306 -32.82 7.93 -2.93
CA LYS A 306 -33.29 9.31 -3.16
C LYS A 306 -32.17 10.32 -2.95
N ILE A 307 -32.26 11.47 -3.63
CA ILE A 307 -31.37 12.61 -3.37
C ILE A 307 -31.80 13.28 -2.06
N ILE A 308 -30.95 13.18 -1.05
CA ILE A 308 -31.19 13.73 0.30
C ILE A 308 -30.58 15.12 0.51
N ASP A 309 -29.57 15.47 -0.27
CA ASP A 309 -28.93 16.79 -0.27
C ASP A 309 -28.76 17.30 -1.69
N TRP A 310 -29.49 18.35 -2.02
CA TRP A 310 -29.49 19.03 -3.33
C TRP A 310 -29.39 20.53 -3.12
N PRO A 311 -28.18 21.10 -3.07
CA PRO A 311 -27.97 22.53 -2.89
C PRO A 311 -28.65 23.37 -3.98
N MET A 312 -29.45 24.36 -3.59
CA MET A 312 -30.13 25.27 -4.50
C MET A 312 -29.83 26.73 -4.16
N PRO A 313 -29.99 27.66 -5.12
CA PRO A 313 -30.07 29.08 -4.80
C PRO A 313 -31.18 29.32 -3.77
N ASP A 314 -30.93 30.23 -2.84
CA ASP A 314 -31.91 30.65 -1.81
C ASP A 314 -32.37 29.59 -0.81
N ASP A 315 -31.63 28.48 -0.66
CA ASP A 315 -31.84 27.43 0.34
C ASP A 315 -31.31 27.77 1.75
N GLY A 316 -30.90 29.01 1.96
CA GLY A 316 -30.35 29.50 3.21
C GLY A 316 -28.84 29.28 3.35
N ARG A 317 -28.17 28.64 2.40
CA ARG A 317 -26.72 28.51 2.31
C ARG A 317 -26.08 29.77 1.74
N ASN A 318 -24.81 29.99 2.02
CA ASN A 318 -24.08 31.10 1.42
C ASN A 318 -24.02 30.90 -0.12
N ASN A 319 -24.63 31.81 -0.88
CA ASN A 319 -24.71 31.71 -2.34
C ASN A 319 -23.34 31.63 -3.05
N ASN A 320 -22.28 32.08 -2.42
CA ASN A 320 -20.92 31.97 -2.96
C ASN A 320 -20.35 30.56 -2.91
N ASP A 321 -20.92 29.68 -2.08
CA ASP A 321 -20.43 28.32 -1.86
C ASP A 321 -21.31 27.26 -2.58
N THR A 322 -22.42 27.71 -3.22
CA THR A 322 -23.34 26.81 -3.90
C THR A 322 -23.02 26.70 -5.38
N TYR A 323 -22.33 25.64 -5.76
CA TYR A 323 -21.93 25.41 -7.16
C TYR A 323 -22.84 24.43 -7.91
N ASN A 324 -23.77 23.77 -7.21
CA ASN A 324 -24.65 22.79 -7.83
C ASN A 324 -25.48 23.42 -8.95
N GLY A 325 -25.50 22.78 -10.12
CA GLY A 325 -26.24 23.26 -11.30
C GLY A 325 -25.62 24.47 -12.02
N ALA A 326 -24.42 24.94 -11.59
CA ALA A 326 -23.74 26.06 -12.26
C ALA A 326 -23.24 25.66 -13.65
N PHE A 327 -23.29 26.62 -14.61
CA PHE A 327 -22.63 26.46 -15.89
C PHE A 327 -21.17 26.92 -15.79
N GLN A 328 -20.29 26.22 -16.46
CA GLN A 328 -18.88 26.52 -16.49
C GLN A 328 -18.33 26.38 -17.90
N TYR A 329 -17.36 27.22 -18.25
CA TYR A 329 -16.55 26.97 -19.42
C TYR A 329 -15.07 27.06 -19.11
N THR A 330 -14.29 26.28 -19.85
CA THR A 330 -12.82 26.30 -19.87
C THR A 330 -12.33 26.42 -21.29
N THR A 331 -11.10 26.91 -21.45
CA THR A 331 -10.44 27.16 -22.74
C THR A 331 -9.08 26.47 -22.76
N SER A 332 -8.42 26.46 -23.90
CA SER A 332 -7.06 25.93 -24.05
C SER A 332 -6.00 26.61 -23.15
N ARG A 333 -6.32 27.72 -22.51
CA ARG A 333 -5.44 28.44 -21.57
C ARG A 333 -5.55 27.95 -20.14
N ASP A 334 -6.64 27.23 -19.82
CA ASP A 334 -6.88 26.71 -18.50
C ASP A 334 -6.06 25.44 -18.27
N ARG A 335 -5.86 25.09 -17.00
CA ARG A 335 -5.16 23.87 -16.59
C ARG A 335 -6.00 23.08 -15.63
N THR A 336 -5.89 21.78 -15.71
CA THR A 336 -6.56 20.85 -14.81
C THR A 336 -5.55 20.17 -13.88
N TRP A 337 -6.07 19.55 -12.84
CA TRP A 337 -5.33 18.68 -11.95
C TRP A 337 -6.24 17.53 -11.50
N ILE A 338 -5.65 16.46 -11.02
CA ILE A 338 -6.40 15.33 -10.48
C ILE A 338 -6.83 15.69 -9.04
N HIS A 339 -8.12 15.58 -8.75
CA HIS A 339 -8.71 15.95 -7.47
C HIS A 339 -9.92 15.06 -7.15
N ASN A 340 -10.53 15.28 -6.01
CA ASN A 340 -11.82 14.73 -5.59
C ASN A 340 -12.72 15.88 -5.13
N ASP A 341 -14.03 15.65 -5.14
CA ASP A 341 -15.06 16.62 -4.71
C ASP A 341 -15.73 16.17 -3.39
N GLY A 342 -14.97 15.69 -2.44
CA GLY A 342 -15.34 14.93 -1.26
C GLY A 342 -16.46 15.44 -0.34
N TRP A 343 -17.12 16.56 -0.67
CA TRP A 343 -18.19 17.17 0.11
C TRP A 343 -19.55 16.47 -0.04
N ASN A 344 -19.81 15.88 -1.21
CA ASN A 344 -20.99 15.15 -1.56
C ASN A 344 -20.61 13.71 -1.90
N ASN A 345 -21.58 12.82 -2.10
CA ASN A 345 -21.27 11.49 -2.61
C ASN A 345 -21.42 11.37 -4.14
N TRP A 346 -22.00 12.37 -4.81
CA TRP A 346 -22.08 12.45 -6.26
C TRP A 346 -21.56 13.77 -6.82
N ALA A 347 -20.81 13.68 -7.89
CA ALA A 347 -20.48 14.79 -8.77
C ALA A 347 -20.97 14.48 -10.20
N GLY A 348 -21.26 15.52 -10.95
CA GLY A 348 -21.76 15.38 -12.32
C GLY A 348 -21.25 16.46 -13.25
N VAL A 349 -21.09 16.09 -14.52
CA VAL A 349 -20.71 16.99 -15.62
C VAL A 349 -21.62 16.71 -16.81
N LEU A 350 -22.36 17.71 -17.26
CA LEU A 350 -23.16 17.69 -18.49
C LEU A 350 -22.46 18.50 -19.58
N TYR A 351 -22.01 17.85 -20.63
CA TYR A 351 -21.28 18.52 -21.74
C TYR A 351 -22.21 19.25 -22.68
N LEU A 352 -21.88 20.49 -23.00
CA LEU A 352 -22.74 21.41 -23.77
C LEU A 352 -22.06 22.10 -24.97
N THR A 353 -20.89 21.60 -25.40
CA THR A 353 -20.24 22.07 -26.62
C THR A 353 -20.50 21.08 -27.75
N PRO A 354 -21.20 21.47 -28.83
CA PRO A 354 -21.35 20.64 -30.02
C PRO A 354 -19.97 20.37 -30.66
N ASN A 355 -19.80 19.17 -31.22
CA ASN A 355 -18.58 18.77 -31.94
C ASN A 355 -17.28 18.95 -31.13
N ALA A 356 -17.37 18.85 -29.80
CA ALA A 356 -16.20 18.90 -28.92
C ALA A 356 -15.22 17.76 -29.25
N PRO A 357 -13.91 17.96 -29.08
CA PRO A 357 -12.96 16.84 -29.11
C PRO A 357 -13.35 15.78 -28.10
N VAL A 358 -13.57 14.54 -28.54
CA VAL A 358 -14.00 13.44 -27.65
C VAL A 358 -13.06 13.25 -26.47
N ASN A 359 -11.76 13.51 -26.68
CA ASN A 359 -10.74 13.41 -25.64
C ASN A 359 -10.83 14.48 -24.53
N SER A 360 -11.66 15.52 -24.71
CA SER A 360 -11.85 16.61 -23.74
C SER A 360 -12.91 16.30 -22.65
N GLY A 361 -13.14 15.05 -22.36
CA GLY A 361 -14.13 14.60 -21.40
C GLY A 361 -13.67 14.58 -19.95
N THR A 362 -13.97 13.51 -19.24
CA THR A 362 -13.63 13.30 -17.82
C THR A 362 -12.85 11.99 -17.68
N GLY A 363 -11.71 12.04 -16.99
CA GLY A 363 -10.92 10.87 -16.61
C GLY A 363 -11.11 10.55 -15.13
N ILE A 364 -11.25 9.28 -14.80
CA ILE A 364 -11.21 8.74 -13.44
C ILE A 364 -9.86 8.08 -13.24
N TYR A 365 -9.20 8.40 -12.14
CA TYR A 365 -7.82 8.02 -11.90
C TYR A 365 -7.66 7.20 -10.63
N ARG A 366 -6.58 6.44 -10.59
CA ARG A 366 -6.09 5.71 -9.43
C ARG A 366 -4.64 6.12 -9.20
N PHE A 367 -4.27 6.39 -7.96
CA PHE A 367 -2.85 6.58 -7.62
C PHE A 367 -2.09 5.25 -7.76
N LYS A 368 -0.81 5.25 -8.10
CA LYS A 368 -0.04 4.02 -8.38
C LYS A 368 0.05 3.03 -7.22
N ASP A 369 -0.21 3.47 -6.00
CA ASP A 369 -0.31 2.60 -4.82
C ASP A 369 -1.66 1.85 -4.72
N GLY A 370 -2.55 2.02 -5.69
CA GLY A 370 -3.88 1.43 -5.75
C GLY A 370 -5.00 2.27 -5.15
N THR A 371 -4.72 3.46 -4.57
CA THR A 371 -5.72 4.33 -3.95
C THR A 371 -6.63 4.96 -5.01
N ARG A 372 -7.94 4.79 -4.86
CA ARG A 372 -8.97 5.25 -5.82
C ARG A 372 -9.81 6.42 -5.31
N THR A 373 -10.01 6.52 -3.99
CA THR A 373 -10.89 7.50 -3.36
C THR A 373 -10.19 8.25 -2.24
N VAL A 374 -10.73 9.42 -1.89
CA VAL A 374 -10.22 10.18 -0.74
C VAL A 374 -10.40 9.42 0.57
N ASP A 375 -11.49 8.65 0.74
CA ASP A 375 -11.71 7.83 1.93
C ASP A 375 -10.63 6.74 2.07
N GLU A 376 -10.21 6.12 0.95
CA GLU A 376 -9.08 5.19 0.94
C GLU A 376 -7.76 5.89 1.27
N ALA A 377 -7.53 7.09 0.74
CA ALA A 377 -6.35 7.88 1.01
C ALA A 377 -6.25 8.27 2.50
N GLU A 378 -7.36 8.67 3.10
CA GLU A 378 -7.45 8.98 4.53
C GLU A 378 -7.22 7.73 5.38
N ALA A 379 -7.86 6.61 5.02
CA ALA A 379 -7.67 5.34 5.71
C ALA A 379 -6.21 4.85 5.66
N ARG A 380 -5.52 5.02 4.54
CA ARG A 380 -4.10 4.68 4.36
C ARG A 380 -3.14 5.72 4.96
N GLY A 381 -3.63 6.93 5.30
CA GLY A 381 -2.79 8.02 5.80
C GLY A 381 -1.91 8.69 4.74
N ASN A 382 -2.15 8.45 3.45
CA ASN A 382 -1.35 8.98 2.34
C ASN A 382 -2.01 10.15 1.58
N LYS A 383 -3.16 10.66 2.07
CA LYS A 383 -3.91 11.75 1.44
C LYS A 383 -3.03 12.95 1.08
N LYS A 384 -2.16 13.38 2.00
CA LYS A 384 -1.27 14.52 1.77
C LYS A 384 -0.32 14.28 0.58
N ILE A 385 0.26 13.07 0.50
CA ILE A 385 1.18 12.69 -0.58
C ILE A 385 0.44 12.70 -1.92
N ILE A 386 -0.80 12.20 -1.94
CA ILE A 386 -1.63 12.15 -3.14
C ILE A 386 -1.99 13.57 -3.60
N ASP A 387 -2.43 14.45 -2.69
CA ASP A 387 -2.79 15.83 -2.99
C ASP A 387 -1.59 16.63 -3.54
N GLU A 388 -0.39 16.44 -2.98
CA GLU A 388 0.86 17.07 -3.46
C GLU A 388 1.25 16.61 -4.87
N ASN A 389 0.84 15.41 -5.30
CA ASN A 389 1.10 14.85 -6.62
C ASN A 389 -0.07 15.01 -7.61
N SER A 390 -1.03 15.88 -7.32
CA SER A 390 -2.24 16.10 -8.13
C SER A 390 -1.98 16.53 -9.58
N GLN A 391 -0.83 17.11 -9.85
CA GLN A 391 -0.41 17.55 -11.20
C GLN A 391 0.65 16.63 -11.82
N ASP A 392 1.22 15.69 -11.09
CA ASP A 392 2.18 14.72 -11.61
C ASP A 392 1.46 13.46 -12.12
N TYR A 393 1.01 13.50 -13.36
CA TYR A 393 0.29 12.39 -14.00
C TYR A 393 1.11 11.10 -14.08
N THR A 394 2.43 11.15 -13.90
CA THR A 394 3.27 9.94 -13.85
C THR A 394 3.03 9.08 -12.61
N LYS A 395 2.41 9.64 -11.58
CA LYS A 395 2.02 8.95 -10.33
C LYS A 395 0.62 8.33 -10.39
N TRP A 396 -0.09 8.52 -11.50
CA TRP A 396 -1.48 8.11 -11.64
C TRP A 396 -1.68 7.14 -12.80
N GLU A 397 -2.72 6.34 -12.68
CA GLU A 397 -3.23 5.47 -13.74
C GLU A 397 -4.63 5.93 -14.10
N LEU A 398 -4.90 6.09 -15.40
CA LEU A 398 -6.24 6.36 -15.92
C LEU A 398 -7.04 5.05 -15.87
N VAL A 399 -8.09 5.01 -15.05
CA VAL A 399 -8.94 3.80 -14.88
C VAL A 399 -10.09 3.82 -15.87
N ASP A 400 -10.80 4.95 -15.93
CA ASP A 400 -11.93 5.14 -16.82
C ASP A 400 -11.85 6.48 -17.53
N LYS A 401 -12.34 6.52 -18.78
CA LYS A 401 -12.37 7.71 -19.62
C LYS A 401 -13.75 7.87 -20.25
N VAL A 402 -14.42 8.97 -19.93
CA VAL A 402 -15.70 9.31 -20.54
C VAL A 402 -15.50 10.43 -21.56
N GLY A 403 -15.91 10.18 -22.82
CA GLY A 403 -15.79 11.14 -23.91
C GLY A 403 -16.72 12.34 -23.76
N ASN A 404 -16.25 13.52 -24.17
CA ASN A 404 -17.08 14.73 -24.28
C ASN A 404 -17.99 14.60 -25.50
N VAL A 405 -19.25 14.31 -25.22
CA VAL A 405 -20.32 14.23 -26.24
C VAL A 405 -21.39 15.26 -25.88
N PHE A 406 -21.83 16.04 -26.86
CA PHE A 406 -22.85 17.05 -26.64
C PHE A 406 -24.10 16.46 -26.01
N ASN A 407 -24.62 17.11 -24.95
CA ASN A 407 -25.82 16.71 -24.20
C ASN A 407 -25.68 15.37 -23.45
N ARG A 408 -24.44 14.98 -23.10
CA ARG A 408 -24.12 13.83 -22.26
C ARG A 408 -23.94 14.27 -20.83
N LEU A 409 -24.73 13.71 -19.92
CA LEU A 409 -24.52 13.81 -18.47
C LEU A 409 -23.67 12.62 -18.00
N VAL A 410 -22.63 12.92 -17.25
CA VAL A 410 -21.79 11.95 -16.56
C VAL A 410 -21.94 12.19 -15.07
N LEU A 411 -22.42 11.18 -14.35
CA LEU A 411 -22.50 11.17 -12.88
C LEU A 411 -21.48 10.18 -12.34
N PHE A 412 -20.73 10.56 -11.33
CA PHE A 412 -19.73 9.69 -10.72
C PHE A 412 -19.61 9.94 -9.21
N ASN A 413 -19.07 8.95 -8.50
CA ASN A 413 -18.77 9.09 -7.09
C ASN A 413 -17.75 10.21 -6.89
N SER A 414 -18.15 11.29 -6.21
CA SER A 414 -17.35 12.51 -6.02
C SER A 414 -16.05 12.28 -5.25
N LYS A 415 -15.99 11.21 -4.45
CA LYS A 415 -14.81 10.83 -3.68
C LYS A 415 -13.72 10.18 -4.51
N GLN A 416 -14.03 9.74 -5.75
CA GLN A 416 -13.02 9.23 -6.67
C GLN A 416 -12.13 10.35 -7.17
N TYR A 417 -10.85 10.03 -7.34
CA TYR A 417 -9.91 10.94 -7.99
C TYR A 417 -10.23 11.05 -9.48
N HIS A 418 -10.44 12.28 -9.93
CA HIS A 418 -10.84 12.57 -11.31
C HIS A 418 -10.25 13.87 -11.81
N ALA A 419 -10.28 14.06 -13.11
CA ALA A 419 -9.91 15.32 -13.75
C ALA A 419 -10.68 15.54 -15.05
N SER A 420 -10.88 16.79 -15.41
CA SER A 420 -11.16 17.14 -16.82
C SER A 420 -9.94 16.74 -17.64
N MET A 421 -10.18 16.23 -18.83
CA MET A 421 -9.10 15.90 -19.76
C MET A 421 -8.71 17.14 -20.61
N ASP A 422 -8.45 16.97 -21.88
CA ASP A 422 -7.98 18.06 -22.76
C ASP A 422 -8.92 19.26 -22.75
N TYR A 423 -8.34 20.45 -22.71
CA TYR A 423 -9.08 21.70 -22.87
C TYR A 423 -8.86 22.26 -24.28
N PHE A 424 -9.88 22.95 -24.79
CA PHE A 424 -9.91 23.44 -26.14
C PHE A 424 -10.65 24.77 -26.24
N GLY A 425 -10.57 25.41 -27.41
CA GLY A 425 -11.23 26.67 -27.71
C GLY A 425 -10.63 27.87 -27.00
N THR A 426 -11.23 29.04 -27.20
CA THR A 426 -10.69 30.33 -26.75
C THR A 426 -11.68 31.16 -25.94
N ASN A 427 -12.96 30.81 -25.98
CA ASN A 427 -14.07 31.52 -25.32
C ASN A 427 -15.20 30.54 -24.99
N LYS A 428 -16.31 31.05 -24.40
CA LYS A 428 -17.45 30.24 -23.98
C LYS A 428 -18.22 29.60 -25.15
N GLU A 429 -18.14 30.18 -26.34
CA GLU A 429 -18.86 29.73 -27.55
C GLU A 429 -18.15 28.50 -28.17
N ASN A 430 -16.84 28.47 -28.16
CA ASN A 430 -16.04 27.42 -28.79
C ASN A 430 -15.16 26.61 -27.83
N GLY A 431 -15.16 26.93 -26.54
CA GLY A 431 -14.45 26.21 -25.51
C GLY A 431 -15.28 25.05 -24.91
N ARG A 432 -14.76 24.42 -23.88
CA ARG A 432 -15.44 23.34 -23.17
C ARG A 432 -16.50 23.93 -22.24
N LEU A 433 -17.74 24.03 -22.74
CA LEU A 433 -18.92 24.46 -21.97
C LEU A 433 -19.59 23.24 -21.34
N PHE A 434 -19.95 23.34 -20.07
CA PHE A 434 -20.59 22.24 -19.32
C PHE A 434 -21.39 22.77 -18.13
N GLN A 435 -22.26 21.93 -17.59
CA GLN A 435 -22.95 22.17 -16.32
C GLN A 435 -22.41 21.20 -15.28
N VAL A 436 -22.22 21.65 -14.04
CA VAL A 436 -21.73 20.83 -12.93
C VAL A 436 -22.84 20.54 -11.94
N PHE A 437 -22.79 19.36 -11.33
CA PHE A 437 -23.72 18.91 -10.30
C PHE A 437 -22.95 18.37 -9.10
N PHE A 438 -23.44 18.67 -7.88
CA PHE A 438 -22.90 18.21 -6.61
C PHE A 438 -24.08 17.94 -5.67
N PHE A 439 -24.28 16.68 -5.29
CA PHE A 439 -25.41 16.30 -4.45
C PHE A 439 -25.12 15.01 -3.68
N SER A 440 -25.97 14.69 -2.70
CA SER A 440 -25.85 13.45 -1.92
C SER A 440 -27.15 12.65 -1.96
N THR A 441 -26.99 11.32 -1.93
CA THR A 441 -28.06 10.33 -1.94
C THR A 441 -28.06 9.48 -0.67
N GLU A 442 -29.09 8.68 -0.46
CA GLU A 442 -29.27 7.79 0.69
C GLU A 442 -28.17 6.70 0.80
N LYS A 443 -27.56 6.31 -0.32
CA LYS A 443 -26.58 5.23 -0.42
C LYS A 443 -25.30 5.71 -1.07
#